data_cbfbd79a8d75c75035f1ffd2755a1a45
#
_entry.id   cbfbd79a8d75c75035f1ffd2755a1a45
#
_cell.length_a   1.000
_cell.length_b   1.000
_cell.length_c   1.000
_cell.angle_alpha   90.00
_cell.angle_beta   90.00
_cell.angle_gamma   90.00
#
_symmetry.space_group_name_H-M   'P 1'
#
loop_
_entity.id
_entity.type
_entity.pdbx_description
1 polymer ?
#
loop_
_entity_poly.entity_id
_entity_poly.type
_entity_poly.pdbx_seq_one_letter_code
_entity_poly.pdbx_strand_id
1 'polypeptide(L)'
;PREKRMDSLARVKKWADAKTRSVNFLGVYLEGPYYNPEQRGAHQAEWMRDPDPDEYGIWLDRFGDFIRVISLAPEREGALTFIRELDRVGIVPAVGHSMATGSVMRKAIDAGVRLVTHIYNAQSTFLRSDEGKHLGVAEMGLMCDELTVEIIPDGFHLTPEMLAFILKVKPTELICATTDAMHATGLGPGKYEMMGQTVWVDGNEAFREDRNRHAGSILTMEKAVQILVGTGASMGDSIRMATEVPARTIGVDDHKGKLLKGYDADL
;
A
#
# COMPACT_ATOMS: atom_id res chain seq x y z
N PRO A 1 -18.01 -4.71 -3.18
CA PRO A 1 -18.78 -5.90 -3.56
C PRO A 1 -17.93 -6.87 -4.40
N ARG A 2 -18.17 -8.20 -4.25
CA ARG A 2 -17.40 -9.26 -4.97
C ARG A 2 -17.44 -9.05 -6.49
N GLU A 3 -18.63 -8.85 -7.04
CA GLU A 3 -18.82 -8.67 -8.49
C GLU A 3 -18.05 -7.47 -9.05
N LYS A 4 -18.15 -6.30 -8.38
CA LYS A 4 -17.43 -5.09 -8.81
C LYS A 4 -15.91 -5.28 -8.84
N ARG A 5 -15.34 -6.07 -7.91
CA ARG A 5 -13.91 -6.38 -7.89
C ARG A 5 -13.51 -7.21 -9.11
N MET A 6 -14.29 -8.25 -9.41
CA MET A 6 -14.05 -9.09 -10.58
C MET A 6 -14.12 -8.30 -11.88
N ASP A 7 -15.12 -7.42 -12.00
CA ASP A 7 -15.24 -6.51 -13.15
C ASP A 7 -14.05 -5.55 -13.26
N SER A 8 -13.61 -4.99 -12.12
CA SER A 8 -12.45 -4.09 -12.11
C SER A 8 -11.18 -4.83 -12.55
N LEU A 9 -10.91 -6.02 -12.02
CA LEU A 9 -9.76 -6.82 -12.43
C LEU A 9 -9.82 -7.20 -13.91
N ALA A 10 -10.98 -7.59 -14.41
CA ALA A 10 -11.16 -7.91 -15.84
C ALA A 10 -10.93 -6.69 -16.73
N ARG A 11 -11.40 -5.50 -16.33
CA ARG A 11 -11.17 -4.25 -17.07
C ARG A 11 -9.69 -3.87 -17.09
N VAL A 12 -9.01 -3.94 -15.93
CA VAL A 12 -7.57 -3.65 -15.82
C VAL A 12 -6.78 -4.63 -16.69
N LYS A 13 -7.10 -5.93 -16.63
CA LYS A 13 -6.44 -6.93 -17.48
C LYS A 13 -6.63 -6.63 -18.96
N LYS A 14 -7.86 -6.33 -19.41
CA LYS A 14 -8.14 -5.95 -20.78
C LYS A 14 -7.33 -4.73 -21.23
N TRP A 15 -7.21 -3.70 -20.35
CA TRP A 15 -6.38 -2.53 -20.60
C TRP A 15 -4.89 -2.90 -20.64
N ALA A 16 -4.43 -3.72 -19.71
CA ALA A 16 -3.04 -4.16 -19.62
C ALA A 16 -2.61 -4.97 -20.86
N ASP A 17 -3.52 -5.77 -21.44
CA ASP A 17 -3.27 -6.55 -22.66
C ASP A 17 -3.29 -5.70 -23.94
N ALA A 18 -3.78 -4.45 -23.88
CA ALA A 18 -3.83 -3.56 -25.03
C ALA A 18 -2.42 -3.09 -25.44
N LYS A 19 -2.09 -3.20 -26.74
CA LYS A 19 -0.79 -2.84 -27.31
C LYS A 19 -0.53 -1.32 -27.42
N THR A 20 -1.51 -0.49 -27.09
CA THR A 20 -1.48 0.98 -27.26
C THR A 20 -1.11 1.77 -26.03
N ARG A 21 -0.73 1.11 -24.93
CA ARG A 21 -0.33 1.78 -23.69
C ARG A 21 1.05 2.43 -23.82
N SER A 22 1.20 3.60 -23.20
CA SER A 22 2.46 4.36 -23.16
C SER A 22 3.28 4.09 -21.89
N VAL A 23 2.78 3.22 -20.98
CA VAL A 23 3.44 2.89 -19.71
C VAL A 23 3.63 1.39 -19.58
N ASN A 24 4.68 0.97 -18.90
CA ASN A 24 4.91 -0.41 -18.51
C ASN A 24 4.04 -0.75 -17.30
N PHE A 25 3.01 -1.57 -17.54
CA PHE A 25 2.15 -2.07 -16.49
C PHE A 25 2.78 -3.30 -15.85
N LEU A 26 3.17 -3.22 -14.59
CA LEU A 26 3.85 -4.29 -13.87
C LEU A 26 2.89 -5.23 -13.14
N GLY A 27 1.68 -4.76 -12.84
CA GLY A 27 0.67 -5.55 -12.16
C GLY A 27 -0.27 -4.73 -11.31
N VAL A 28 -1.09 -5.41 -10.55
CA VAL A 28 -2.12 -4.83 -9.66
C VAL A 28 -1.71 -4.98 -8.21
N TYR A 29 -1.92 -3.95 -7.43
CA TYR A 29 -1.96 -3.97 -6.00
C TYR A 29 -3.43 -4.01 -5.55
N LEU A 30 -3.85 -5.08 -4.89
CA LEU A 30 -5.21 -5.21 -4.34
C LEU A 30 -5.23 -4.76 -2.89
N GLU A 31 -5.96 -3.69 -2.64
CA GLU A 31 -6.22 -3.18 -1.31
C GLU A 31 -7.55 -3.72 -0.78
N GLY A 32 -7.43 -4.58 0.26
CA GLY A 32 -8.58 -5.28 0.85
C GLY A 32 -9.27 -6.31 -0.06
N PRO A 33 -10.44 -6.81 0.31
CA PRO A 33 -11.41 -6.35 1.33
C PRO A 33 -11.22 -6.95 2.73
N TYR A 34 -10.20 -7.73 2.96
CA TYR A 34 -9.98 -8.50 4.17
C TYR A 34 -9.35 -7.64 5.26
N TYR A 35 -10.01 -6.53 5.58
CA TYR A 35 -9.57 -5.47 6.48
C TYR A 35 -10.35 -5.45 7.79
N ASN A 36 -9.78 -4.81 8.80
CA ASN A 36 -10.47 -4.54 10.06
C ASN A 36 -11.42 -3.34 9.91
N PRO A 37 -12.72 -3.46 10.21
CA PRO A 37 -13.68 -2.37 10.09
C PRO A 37 -13.34 -1.13 10.93
N GLU A 38 -12.62 -1.29 12.05
CA GLU A 38 -12.19 -0.16 12.88
C GLU A 38 -11.12 0.70 12.19
N GLN A 39 -10.36 0.08 11.28
CA GLN A 39 -9.30 0.72 10.49
C GLN A 39 -9.68 0.89 9.01
N ARG A 40 -10.95 1.04 8.73
CA ARG A 40 -11.50 1.07 7.36
C ARG A 40 -10.97 2.20 6.47
N GLY A 41 -10.47 3.32 7.06
CA GLY A 41 -10.07 4.49 6.28
C GLY A 41 -11.23 5.02 5.41
N ALA A 42 -11.01 5.12 4.10
CA ALA A 42 -12.01 5.51 3.12
C ALA A 42 -12.90 4.35 2.64
N HIS A 43 -12.58 3.11 3.00
CA HIS A 43 -13.37 1.94 2.59
C HIS A 43 -14.73 1.89 3.30
N GLN A 44 -15.69 1.23 2.67
CA GLN A 44 -17.01 0.97 3.26
C GLN A 44 -16.95 -0.25 4.17
N ALA A 45 -17.35 -0.11 5.44
CA ALA A 45 -17.27 -1.19 6.44
C ALA A 45 -18.05 -2.44 6.04
N GLU A 46 -19.17 -2.27 5.34
CA GLU A 46 -20.04 -3.34 4.84
C GLU A 46 -19.39 -4.26 3.80
N TRP A 47 -18.27 -3.82 3.20
CA TRP A 47 -17.53 -4.63 2.22
C TRP A 47 -16.39 -5.41 2.86
N MET A 48 -16.07 -5.12 4.11
CA MET A 48 -15.01 -5.81 4.84
C MET A 48 -15.49 -7.16 5.34
N ARG A 49 -14.63 -8.15 5.22
CA ARG A 49 -14.92 -9.54 5.57
C ARG A 49 -13.65 -10.31 5.82
N ASP A 50 -13.78 -11.51 6.30
CA ASP A 50 -12.67 -12.45 6.47
C ASP A 50 -12.25 -13.04 5.11
N PRO A 51 -10.99 -13.45 4.94
CA PRO A 51 -10.53 -14.19 3.78
C PRO A 51 -11.37 -15.43 3.53
N ASP A 52 -11.89 -15.54 2.32
CA ASP A 52 -12.75 -16.62 1.86
C ASP A 52 -12.03 -17.40 0.74
N PRO A 53 -11.65 -18.69 0.96
CA PRO A 53 -10.94 -19.48 -0.04
C PRO A 53 -11.66 -19.60 -1.38
N ASP A 54 -12.99 -19.66 -1.38
CA ASP A 54 -13.78 -19.71 -2.61
C ASP A 54 -13.74 -18.38 -3.37
N GLU A 55 -13.59 -17.25 -2.66
CA GLU A 55 -13.46 -15.94 -3.27
C GLU A 55 -12.03 -15.68 -3.78
N TYR A 56 -11.03 -15.81 -2.92
CA TYR A 56 -9.67 -15.50 -3.35
C TYR A 56 -9.09 -16.55 -4.31
N GLY A 57 -9.53 -17.80 -4.24
CA GLY A 57 -9.19 -18.83 -5.22
C GLY A 57 -9.51 -18.41 -6.65
N ILE A 58 -10.71 -17.80 -6.85
CA ILE A 58 -11.09 -17.25 -8.16
C ILE A 58 -10.15 -16.12 -8.61
N TRP A 59 -9.69 -15.27 -7.68
CA TRP A 59 -8.75 -14.20 -8.04
C TRP A 59 -7.40 -14.75 -8.47
N LEU A 60 -6.88 -15.71 -7.71
CA LEU A 60 -5.58 -16.32 -7.98
C LEU A 60 -5.61 -17.10 -9.29
N ASP A 61 -6.66 -17.88 -9.54
CA ASP A 61 -6.81 -18.67 -10.77
C ASP A 61 -6.92 -17.80 -12.02
N ARG A 62 -7.69 -16.70 -11.95
CA ARG A 62 -8.00 -15.88 -13.13
C ARG A 62 -7.05 -14.72 -13.34
N PHE A 63 -6.41 -14.23 -12.29
CA PHE A 63 -5.67 -12.98 -12.31
C PHE A 63 -4.34 -13.02 -11.55
N GLY A 64 -3.94 -14.18 -10.99
CA GLY A 64 -2.74 -14.30 -10.16
C GLY A 64 -1.45 -13.88 -10.87
N ASP A 65 -1.38 -14.11 -12.19
CA ASP A 65 -0.22 -13.77 -13.02
C ASP A 65 0.04 -12.26 -13.14
N PHE A 66 -0.95 -11.40 -12.86
CA PHE A 66 -0.76 -9.94 -12.87
C PHE A 66 -1.08 -9.24 -11.54
N ILE A 67 -1.53 -9.95 -10.50
CA ILE A 67 -1.59 -9.43 -9.14
C ILE A 67 -0.19 -9.53 -8.53
N ARG A 68 0.34 -8.40 -8.02
CA ARG A 68 1.67 -8.34 -7.40
C ARG A 68 1.62 -8.27 -5.90
N VAL A 69 0.66 -7.55 -5.36
CA VAL A 69 0.51 -7.33 -3.92
C VAL A 69 -0.95 -7.50 -3.53
N ILE A 70 -1.20 -8.10 -2.38
CA ILE A 70 -2.52 -8.07 -1.72
C ILE A 70 -2.33 -7.62 -0.29
N SER A 71 -3.02 -6.53 0.08
CA SER A 71 -3.03 -5.99 1.44
C SER A 71 -4.24 -6.50 2.23
N LEU A 72 -3.99 -6.91 3.48
CA LEU A 72 -5.00 -7.46 4.39
C LEU A 72 -4.65 -7.20 5.86
N ALA A 73 -5.64 -7.40 6.74
CA ALA A 73 -5.48 -7.33 8.18
C ALA A 73 -5.20 -8.75 8.73
N PRO A 74 -4.00 -9.02 9.29
CA PRO A 74 -3.59 -10.37 9.67
C PRO A 74 -4.33 -10.93 10.88
N GLU A 75 -5.01 -10.09 11.66
CA GLU A 75 -5.88 -10.51 12.77
C GLU A 75 -7.22 -11.10 12.34
N ARG A 76 -7.58 -10.99 11.05
CA ARG A 76 -8.84 -11.54 10.53
C ARG A 76 -8.77 -13.06 10.50
N GLU A 77 -9.93 -13.70 10.71
CA GLU A 77 -10.03 -15.15 10.64
C GLU A 77 -9.60 -15.66 9.25
N GLY A 78 -8.79 -16.73 9.21
CA GLY A 78 -8.24 -17.27 7.96
C GLY A 78 -7.09 -16.46 7.32
N ALA A 79 -6.78 -15.26 7.82
CA ALA A 79 -5.78 -14.37 7.21
C ALA A 79 -4.38 -15.00 7.13
N LEU A 80 -3.91 -15.67 8.19
CA LEU A 80 -2.58 -16.32 8.17
C LEU A 80 -2.50 -17.47 7.15
N THR A 81 -3.59 -18.16 6.89
CA THR A 81 -3.65 -19.19 5.85
C THR A 81 -3.57 -18.55 4.47
N PHE A 82 -4.31 -17.46 4.26
CA PHE A 82 -4.27 -16.73 2.99
C PHE A 82 -2.89 -16.09 2.74
N ILE A 83 -2.23 -15.53 3.77
CA ILE A 83 -0.86 -14.99 3.67
C ILE A 83 0.11 -16.06 3.15
N ARG A 84 0.07 -17.29 3.71
CA ARG A 84 0.93 -18.38 3.24
C ARG A 84 0.64 -18.79 1.79
N GLU A 85 -0.62 -18.75 1.39
CA GLU A 85 -1.01 -19.04 0.01
C GLU A 85 -0.48 -17.97 -0.95
N LEU A 86 -0.56 -16.69 -0.61
CA LEU A 86 0.00 -15.59 -1.40
C LEU A 86 1.52 -15.73 -1.55
N ASP A 87 2.23 -15.95 -0.44
CA ASP A 87 3.69 -16.15 -0.44
C ASP A 87 4.09 -17.34 -1.32
N ARG A 88 3.36 -18.45 -1.22
CA ARG A 88 3.58 -19.66 -2.03
C ARG A 88 3.43 -19.44 -3.54
N VAL A 89 2.52 -18.58 -3.96
CA VAL A 89 2.28 -18.26 -5.39
C VAL A 89 3.04 -17.04 -5.88
N GLY A 90 3.92 -16.46 -5.05
CA GLY A 90 4.76 -15.32 -5.41
C GLY A 90 4.04 -13.96 -5.46
N ILE A 91 2.89 -13.85 -4.80
CA ILE A 91 2.19 -12.59 -4.59
C ILE A 91 2.60 -12.04 -3.23
N VAL A 92 3.02 -10.78 -3.15
CA VAL A 92 3.49 -10.16 -1.92
C VAL A 92 2.32 -9.92 -0.96
N PRO A 93 2.27 -10.59 0.21
CA PRO A 93 1.28 -10.27 1.22
C PRO A 93 1.72 -9.02 1.99
N ALA A 94 0.84 -8.02 2.05
CA ALA A 94 1.04 -6.78 2.77
C ALA A 94 0.05 -6.63 3.94
N VAL A 95 0.45 -5.92 4.99
CA VAL A 95 -0.43 -5.56 6.10
C VAL A 95 -0.90 -4.13 5.96
N GLY A 96 -2.21 -3.92 5.94
CA GLY A 96 -2.85 -2.61 5.94
C GLY A 96 -4.23 -2.67 6.60
N HIS A 97 -4.77 -1.52 6.98
CA HIS A 97 -6.10 -1.39 7.58
C HIS A 97 -6.36 -2.39 8.71
N SER A 98 -5.45 -2.41 9.69
CA SER A 98 -5.31 -3.49 10.68
C SER A 98 -5.18 -2.96 12.09
N MET A 99 -5.78 -3.67 13.04
CA MET A 99 -5.63 -3.50 14.50
C MET A 99 -4.69 -4.54 15.10
N ALA A 100 -3.84 -5.19 14.28
CA ALA A 100 -2.94 -6.23 14.75
C ALA A 100 -2.01 -5.72 15.86
N THR A 101 -1.79 -6.57 16.85
CA THR A 101 -0.77 -6.39 17.88
C THR A 101 0.58 -6.88 17.39
N GLY A 102 1.66 -6.53 18.07
CA GLY A 102 3.01 -7.03 17.73
C GLY A 102 3.10 -8.55 17.67
N SER A 103 2.35 -9.27 18.52
CA SER A 103 2.32 -10.74 18.50
C SER A 103 1.62 -11.29 17.26
N VAL A 104 0.55 -10.63 16.78
CA VAL A 104 -0.12 -10.99 15.53
C VAL A 104 0.78 -10.65 14.34
N MET A 105 1.44 -9.48 14.37
CA MET A 105 2.41 -9.09 13.33
C MET A 105 3.56 -10.10 13.21
N ARG A 106 4.11 -10.60 14.32
CA ARG A 106 5.15 -11.64 14.28
C ARG A 106 4.66 -12.90 13.57
N LYS A 107 3.46 -13.40 13.90
CA LYS A 107 2.84 -14.54 13.20
C LYS A 107 2.62 -14.27 11.70
N ALA A 108 2.27 -13.03 11.35
CA ALA A 108 2.07 -12.63 9.95
C ALA A 108 3.42 -12.61 9.17
N ILE A 109 4.49 -12.10 9.79
CA ILE A 109 5.85 -12.14 9.22
C ILE A 109 6.31 -13.59 9.02
N ASP A 110 6.11 -14.45 10.02
CA ASP A 110 6.44 -15.87 9.94
C ASP A 110 5.61 -16.61 8.87
N ALA A 111 4.40 -16.11 8.57
CA ALA A 111 3.53 -16.63 7.51
C ALA A 111 3.90 -16.13 6.11
N GLY A 112 4.74 -15.08 5.96
CA GLY A 112 5.21 -14.58 4.67
C GLY A 112 5.01 -13.08 4.42
N VAL A 113 4.42 -12.32 5.35
CA VAL A 113 4.29 -10.85 5.18
C VAL A 113 5.67 -10.19 5.04
N ARG A 114 5.81 -9.30 4.04
CA ARG A 114 7.05 -8.55 3.75
C ARG A 114 6.82 -7.05 3.57
N LEU A 115 5.57 -6.59 3.59
CA LEU A 115 5.22 -5.21 3.30
C LEU A 115 4.20 -4.67 4.30
N VAL A 116 4.36 -3.41 4.71
CA VAL A 116 3.35 -2.64 5.45
C VAL A 116 2.84 -1.53 4.55
N THR A 117 1.55 -1.60 4.22
CA THR A 117 0.84 -0.64 3.36
C THR A 117 0.78 0.73 4.06
N HIS A 118 1.10 1.82 3.37
CA HIS A 118 0.97 3.22 3.81
C HIS A 118 1.04 3.43 5.35
N ILE A 119 2.21 3.14 5.92
CA ILE A 119 2.45 3.10 7.38
C ILE A 119 1.84 4.31 8.11
N TYR A 120 1.32 4.09 9.31
CA TYR A 120 0.58 5.04 10.16
C TYR A 120 -0.81 5.44 9.65
N ASN A 121 -1.23 5.01 8.47
CA ASN A 121 -2.57 5.31 7.95
C ASN A 121 -3.48 4.10 8.13
N ALA A 122 -4.58 4.29 8.85
CA ALA A 122 -5.54 3.23 9.16
C ALA A 122 -4.88 1.94 9.72
N GLN A 123 -4.03 2.10 10.72
CA GLN A 123 -3.30 1.00 11.36
C GLN A 123 -3.19 1.22 12.86
N SER A 124 -3.04 0.12 13.61
CA SER A 124 -2.70 0.20 15.02
C SER A 124 -1.32 0.79 15.24
N THR A 125 -1.22 1.62 16.27
CA THR A 125 0.03 2.11 16.85
C THR A 125 0.19 1.51 18.24
N PHE A 126 0.94 2.14 19.15
CA PHE A 126 1.08 1.67 20.53
C PHE A 126 -0.27 1.35 21.16
N LEU A 127 -0.47 0.09 21.48
CA LEU A 127 -1.69 -0.44 22.10
C LEU A 127 -1.49 -0.56 23.62
N ARG A 128 -2.57 -0.46 24.37
CA ARG A 128 -2.58 -0.67 25.80
C ARG A 128 -3.59 -1.74 26.20
N SER A 129 -3.16 -2.69 27.00
CA SER A 129 -4.01 -3.69 27.65
C SER A 129 -3.69 -3.75 29.16
N ASP A 130 -4.37 -4.63 29.88
CA ASP A 130 -4.07 -4.90 31.28
C ASP A 130 -2.67 -5.50 31.49
N GLU A 131 -2.11 -6.14 30.48
CA GLU A 131 -0.75 -6.70 30.48
C GLU A 131 0.34 -5.64 30.21
N GLY A 132 -0.03 -4.41 29.84
CA GLY A 132 0.89 -3.31 29.59
C GLY A 132 0.75 -2.66 28.22
N LYS A 133 1.88 -2.11 27.73
CA LYS A 133 1.96 -1.48 26.40
C LYS A 133 2.49 -2.48 25.38
N HIS A 134 1.85 -2.52 24.24
CA HIS A 134 2.21 -3.39 23.11
C HIS A 134 2.49 -2.55 21.87
N LEU A 135 3.34 -3.09 20.99
CA LEU A 135 3.54 -2.51 19.66
C LEU A 135 2.34 -2.83 18.77
N GLY A 136 1.98 -1.88 17.90
CA GLY A 136 1.02 -2.06 16.82
C GLY A 136 1.70 -2.37 15.49
N VAL A 137 0.94 -2.30 14.41
CA VAL A 137 1.42 -2.52 13.04
C VAL A 137 2.53 -1.53 12.69
N ALA A 138 2.34 -0.25 13.00
CA ALA A 138 3.30 0.79 12.64
C ALA A 138 4.67 0.58 13.28
N GLU A 139 4.71 0.35 14.58
CA GLU A 139 5.98 0.14 15.30
C GLU A 139 6.66 -1.17 14.86
N MET A 140 5.89 -2.23 14.62
CA MET A 140 6.44 -3.49 14.09
C MET A 140 7.00 -3.28 12.67
N GLY A 141 6.34 -2.49 11.83
CA GLY A 141 6.84 -2.10 10.51
C GLY A 141 8.19 -1.40 10.56
N LEU A 142 8.35 -0.48 11.52
CA LEU A 142 9.62 0.23 11.70
C LEU A 142 10.72 -0.63 12.32
N MET A 143 10.38 -1.50 13.27
CA MET A 143 11.32 -2.27 14.06
C MET A 143 11.87 -3.50 13.33
N CYS A 144 11.04 -4.16 12.50
CA CYS A 144 11.39 -5.45 11.92
C CYS A 144 12.08 -5.26 10.56
N ASP A 145 13.31 -5.74 10.41
CA ASP A 145 14.10 -5.64 9.18
C ASP A 145 13.56 -6.53 8.04
N GLU A 146 12.71 -7.50 8.37
CA GLU A 146 12.01 -8.34 7.40
C GLU A 146 10.92 -7.58 6.62
N LEU A 147 10.51 -6.41 7.12
CA LEU A 147 9.42 -5.63 6.56
C LEU A 147 9.92 -4.42 5.79
N THR A 148 9.47 -4.26 4.56
CA THR A 148 9.45 -2.97 3.87
C THR A 148 8.22 -2.19 4.32
N VAL A 149 8.32 -0.87 4.45
CA VAL A 149 7.19 0.00 4.77
C VAL A 149 6.89 0.95 3.63
N GLU A 150 5.62 1.10 3.27
CA GLU A 150 5.20 2.15 2.35
C GLU A 150 4.92 3.43 3.14
N ILE A 151 5.34 4.57 2.57
CA ILE A 151 5.03 5.90 3.06
C ILE A 151 4.31 6.70 1.98
N ILE A 152 3.33 7.53 2.38
CA ILE A 152 2.71 8.55 1.51
C ILE A 152 3.35 9.89 1.86
N PRO A 153 4.39 10.33 1.14
CA PRO A 153 5.13 11.54 1.48
C PRO A 153 4.49 12.79 0.84
N ASP A 154 3.21 13.04 1.13
CA ASP A 154 2.47 14.21 0.63
C ASP A 154 2.51 15.41 1.60
N GLY A 155 3.01 15.20 2.83
CA GLY A 155 3.04 16.20 3.89
C GLY A 155 1.73 16.34 4.67
N PHE A 156 0.71 15.56 4.33
CA PHE A 156 -0.63 15.55 4.95
C PHE A 156 -0.93 14.23 5.65
N HIS A 157 -0.79 13.08 4.96
CA HIS A 157 -0.88 11.75 5.57
C HIS A 157 0.21 11.55 6.61
N LEU A 158 1.42 12.00 6.28
CA LEU A 158 2.57 12.03 7.17
C LEU A 158 3.13 13.44 7.18
N THR A 159 3.08 14.10 8.34
CA THR A 159 3.70 15.44 8.50
C THR A 159 5.22 15.37 8.26
N PRO A 160 5.89 16.50 7.98
CA PRO A 160 7.35 16.51 7.84
C PRO A 160 8.08 15.90 9.03
N GLU A 161 7.60 16.09 10.27
CA GLU A 161 8.18 15.49 11.45
C GLU A 161 8.03 13.95 11.46
N MET A 162 6.87 13.44 11.03
CA MET A 162 6.65 12.00 10.92
C MET A 162 7.52 11.37 9.84
N LEU A 163 7.67 12.03 8.70
CA LEU A 163 8.57 11.60 7.64
C LEU A 163 10.03 11.58 8.14
N ALA A 164 10.48 12.65 8.82
CA ALA A 164 11.82 12.73 9.39
C ALA A 164 12.04 11.62 10.45
N PHE A 165 11.04 11.33 11.28
CA PHE A 165 11.08 10.25 12.25
C PHE A 165 11.25 8.88 11.56
N ILE A 166 10.43 8.57 10.54
CA ILE A 166 10.53 7.32 9.79
C ILE A 166 11.91 7.17 9.14
N LEU A 167 12.38 8.21 8.45
CA LEU A 167 13.71 8.23 7.82
C LEU A 167 14.86 8.07 8.83
N LYS A 168 14.64 8.43 10.10
CA LYS A 168 15.62 8.28 11.17
C LYS A 168 15.69 6.86 11.72
N VAL A 169 14.58 6.15 11.78
CA VAL A 169 14.48 4.85 12.48
C VAL A 169 14.45 3.65 11.54
N LYS A 170 14.03 3.84 10.29
CA LYS A 170 13.96 2.76 9.28
C LYS A 170 15.02 2.97 8.21
N PRO A 171 15.82 1.94 7.87
CA PRO A 171 16.74 2.01 6.75
C PRO A 171 16.03 2.38 5.43
N THR A 172 16.57 3.31 4.65
CA THR A 172 15.91 3.82 3.44
C THR A 172 15.72 2.76 2.36
N GLU A 173 16.55 1.72 2.36
CA GLU A 173 16.39 0.53 1.51
C GLU A 173 15.20 -0.37 1.88
N LEU A 174 14.54 -0.10 3.01
CA LEU A 174 13.31 -0.76 3.46
C LEU A 174 12.12 0.21 3.51
N ILE A 175 12.25 1.37 2.86
CA ILE A 175 11.17 2.34 2.71
C ILE A 175 10.79 2.43 1.24
N CYS A 176 9.51 2.22 0.94
CA CYS A 176 8.92 2.36 -0.39
C CYS A 176 8.05 3.63 -0.42
N ALA A 177 8.34 4.58 -1.30
CA ALA A 177 7.46 5.72 -1.52
C ALA A 177 6.27 5.26 -2.37
N THR A 178 5.06 5.52 -1.89
CA THR A 178 3.82 5.32 -2.63
C THR A 178 3.04 6.63 -2.74
N THR A 179 2.29 6.80 -3.80
CA THR A 179 1.44 7.99 -3.94
C THR A 179 0.08 7.80 -3.28
N ASP A 180 -0.43 6.56 -3.26
CA ASP A 180 -1.84 6.30 -2.94
C ASP A 180 -2.80 7.25 -3.69
N ALA A 181 -2.45 7.54 -4.95
CA ALA A 181 -3.11 8.54 -5.77
C ALA A 181 -4.48 8.07 -6.25
N MET A 182 -5.50 8.86 -5.98
CA MET A 182 -6.83 8.64 -6.51
C MET A 182 -6.96 9.12 -7.97
N HIS A 183 -8.04 8.72 -8.64
CA HIS A 183 -8.28 9.02 -10.06
C HIS A 183 -8.43 10.51 -10.40
N ALA A 184 -8.58 11.41 -9.41
CA ALA A 184 -8.61 12.86 -9.63
C ALA A 184 -7.20 13.50 -9.71
N THR A 185 -6.14 12.72 -9.50
CA THR A 185 -4.76 13.22 -9.61
C THR A 185 -4.53 13.82 -10.99
N GLY A 186 -4.10 15.08 -11.03
CA GLY A 186 -3.87 15.83 -12.26
C GLY A 186 -5.11 16.47 -12.90
N LEU A 187 -6.31 16.27 -12.35
CA LEU A 187 -7.54 16.86 -12.89
C LEU A 187 -7.89 18.24 -12.29
N GLY A 188 -7.19 18.66 -11.24
CA GLY A 188 -7.38 19.96 -10.58
C GLY A 188 -8.43 19.94 -9.46
N PRO A 189 -8.66 21.11 -8.81
CA PRO A 189 -9.62 21.25 -7.73
C PRO A 189 -11.05 20.95 -8.19
N GLY A 190 -11.84 20.33 -7.31
CA GLY A 190 -13.23 20.02 -7.61
C GLY A 190 -13.82 18.90 -6.78
N LYS A 191 -15.05 18.53 -7.16
CA LYS A 191 -15.81 17.44 -6.56
C LYS A 191 -15.69 16.19 -7.42
N TYR A 192 -15.30 15.08 -6.82
CA TYR A 192 -15.12 13.78 -7.47
C TYR A 192 -15.89 12.71 -6.70
N GLU A 193 -16.08 11.55 -7.31
CA GLU A 193 -16.69 10.40 -6.67
C GLU A 193 -15.68 9.26 -6.56
N MET A 194 -15.45 8.73 -5.35
CA MET A 194 -14.58 7.60 -5.11
C MET A 194 -15.28 6.57 -4.22
N MET A 195 -15.36 5.31 -4.67
CA MET A 195 -16.02 4.21 -3.93
C MET A 195 -17.45 4.52 -3.51
N GLY A 196 -18.21 5.32 -4.31
CA GLY A 196 -19.58 5.75 -3.99
C GLY A 196 -19.65 6.84 -2.92
N GLN A 197 -18.56 7.52 -2.63
CA GLN A 197 -18.50 8.66 -1.73
C GLN A 197 -17.99 9.90 -2.45
N THR A 198 -18.50 11.07 -2.05
CA THR A 198 -18.00 12.35 -2.51
C THR A 198 -16.62 12.61 -1.93
N VAL A 199 -15.65 12.99 -2.79
CA VAL A 199 -14.32 13.46 -2.43
C VAL A 199 -14.12 14.86 -3.02
N TRP A 200 -13.59 15.75 -2.23
CA TRP A 200 -13.21 17.09 -2.67
C TRP A 200 -11.69 17.16 -2.83
N VAL A 201 -11.25 17.71 -3.95
CA VAL A 201 -9.85 18.08 -4.20
C VAL A 201 -9.74 19.60 -4.03
N ASP A 202 -8.84 20.04 -3.14
CA ASP A 202 -8.55 21.42 -2.89
C ASP A 202 -7.04 21.59 -2.62
N GLY A 203 -6.39 22.44 -3.41
CA GLY A 203 -4.92 22.57 -3.37
C GLY A 203 -4.23 21.24 -3.70
N ASN A 204 -3.49 20.69 -2.74
CA ASN A 204 -2.73 19.43 -2.86
C ASN A 204 -3.35 18.28 -2.06
N GLU A 205 -4.60 18.41 -1.65
CA GLU A 205 -5.25 17.45 -0.76
C GLU A 205 -6.55 16.91 -1.35
N ALA A 206 -6.88 15.67 -1.00
CA ALA A 206 -8.16 15.04 -1.30
C ALA A 206 -8.88 14.69 0.00
N PHE A 207 -10.09 15.20 0.20
CA PHE A 207 -10.87 15.05 1.43
C PHE A 207 -12.18 14.34 1.18
N ARG A 208 -12.65 13.61 2.18
CA ARG A 208 -14.04 13.19 2.25
C ARG A 208 -14.96 14.39 2.47
N GLU A 209 -16.25 14.21 2.21
CA GLU A 209 -17.27 15.26 2.34
C GLU A 209 -17.32 15.89 3.75
N ASP A 210 -17.02 15.10 4.78
CA ASP A 210 -16.95 15.56 6.18
C ASP A 210 -15.64 16.32 6.51
N ARG A 211 -14.72 16.42 5.58
CA ARG A 211 -13.36 17.02 5.72
C ARG A 211 -12.52 16.50 6.88
N ASN A 212 -12.96 15.43 7.55
CA ASN A 212 -12.29 14.89 8.74
C ASN A 212 -11.18 13.87 8.39
N ARG A 213 -11.13 13.40 7.14
CA ARG A 213 -10.14 12.39 6.71
C ARG A 213 -9.81 12.57 5.23
N HIS A 214 -8.55 12.30 4.91
CA HIS A 214 -8.10 12.16 3.53
C HIS A 214 -8.75 10.92 2.89
N ALA A 215 -8.88 10.95 1.57
CA ALA A 215 -9.44 9.88 0.78
C ALA A 215 -8.49 9.56 -0.38
N GLY A 216 -7.45 8.78 -0.09
CA GLY A 216 -6.30 8.66 -0.94
C GLY A 216 -5.57 10.00 -1.07
N SER A 217 -4.69 10.11 -2.03
CA SER A 217 -3.96 11.35 -2.32
C SER A 217 -4.17 11.84 -3.76
N ILE A 218 -3.63 13.02 -4.05
CA ILE A 218 -3.41 13.53 -5.40
C ILE A 218 -1.92 13.73 -5.68
N LEU A 219 -1.07 13.06 -4.88
CA LEU A 219 0.38 13.12 -4.97
C LEU A 219 0.87 12.50 -6.29
N THR A 220 1.83 13.15 -6.93
CA THR A 220 2.63 12.54 -8.00
C THR A 220 3.96 12.02 -7.43
N MET A 221 4.56 11.01 -8.06
CA MET A 221 5.83 10.46 -7.58
C MET A 221 6.97 11.48 -7.63
N GLU A 222 6.99 12.36 -8.64
CA GLU A 222 7.92 13.49 -8.71
C GLU A 222 7.83 14.39 -7.46
N LYS A 223 6.60 14.72 -7.07
CA LYS A 223 6.35 15.55 -5.87
C LYS A 223 6.75 14.82 -4.59
N ALA A 224 6.51 13.51 -4.53
CA ALA A 224 6.94 12.65 -3.42
C ALA A 224 8.46 12.74 -3.21
N VAL A 225 9.25 12.61 -4.27
CA VAL A 225 10.71 12.72 -4.22
C VAL A 225 11.14 14.12 -3.73
N GLN A 226 10.50 15.19 -4.23
CA GLN A 226 10.78 16.57 -3.78
C GLN A 226 10.53 16.76 -2.28
N ILE A 227 9.43 16.21 -1.77
CA ILE A 227 9.08 16.31 -0.34
C ILE A 227 10.06 15.51 0.52
N LEU A 228 10.43 14.31 0.11
CA LEU A 228 11.43 13.50 0.81
C LEU A 228 12.78 14.20 0.93
N VAL A 229 13.25 14.82 -0.16
CA VAL A 229 14.48 15.64 -0.13
C VAL A 229 14.32 16.84 0.81
N GLY A 230 13.17 17.51 0.75
CA GLY A 230 12.85 18.65 1.65
C GLY A 230 12.76 18.24 3.13
N THR A 231 12.50 16.98 3.41
CA THR A 231 12.43 16.41 4.78
C THR A 231 13.80 15.96 5.29
N GLY A 232 14.83 15.94 4.44
CA GLY A 232 16.22 15.65 4.83
C GLY A 232 16.76 14.33 4.30
N ALA A 233 16.02 13.59 3.48
CA ALA A 233 16.58 12.45 2.75
C ALA A 233 17.55 12.93 1.67
N SER A 234 18.59 12.14 1.38
CA SER A 234 19.43 12.44 0.21
C SER A 234 18.63 12.30 -1.09
N MET A 235 19.01 13.01 -2.15
CA MET A 235 18.41 12.82 -3.47
C MET A 235 18.49 11.35 -3.93
N GLY A 236 19.63 10.71 -3.72
CA GLY A 236 19.85 9.31 -4.08
C GLY A 236 18.90 8.36 -3.33
N ASP A 237 18.73 8.56 -2.02
CA ASP A 237 17.80 7.75 -1.21
C ASP A 237 16.34 8.02 -1.60
N SER A 238 15.98 9.27 -1.84
CA SER A 238 14.62 9.65 -2.26
C SER A 238 14.24 8.98 -3.59
N ILE A 239 15.16 8.97 -4.56
CA ILE A 239 14.96 8.26 -5.83
C ILE A 239 14.89 6.74 -5.60
N ARG A 240 15.79 6.19 -4.78
CA ARG A 240 15.80 4.74 -4.49
C ARG A 240 14.50 4.28 -3.85
N MET A 241 13.97 5.03 -2.89
CA MET A 241 12.67 4.75 -2.28
C MET A 241 11.50 4.78 -3.29
N ALA A 242 11.62 5.53 -4.37
CA ALA A 242 10.60 5.64 -5.42
C ALA A 242 10.82 4.66 -6.61
N THR A 243 11.94 3.96 -6.70
CA THR A 243 12.32 3.15 -7.87
C THR A 243 12.82 1.76 -7.50
N GLU A 244 14.03 1.65 -6.94
CA GLU A 244 14.69 0.36 -6.64
C GLU A 244 13.95 -0.42 -5.57
N VAL A 245 13.53 0.24 -4.49
CA VAL A 245 12.84 -0.43 -3.37
C VAL A 245 11.49 -1.01 -3.81
N PRO A 246 10.59 -0.26 -4.47
CA PRO A 246 9.33 -0.84 -4.96
C PRO A 246 9.56 -1.94 -6.02
N ALA A 247 10.56 -1.80 -6.91
CA ALA A 247 10.89 -2.83 -7.89
C ALA A 247 11.30 -4.15 -7.20
N ARG A 248 12.17 -4.07 -6.19
CA ARG A 248 12.57 -5.23 -5.38
C ARG A 248 11.40 -5.81 -4.60
N THR A 249 10.54 -4.97 -4.04
CA THR A 249 9.38 -5.43 -3.26
C THR A 249 8.45 -6.31 -4.08
N ILE A 250 8.27 -6.04 -5.37
CA ILE A 250 7.43 -6.84 -6.27
C ILE A 250 8.22 -7.82 -7.17
N GLY A 251 9.53 -7.98 -6.92
CA GLY A 251 10.38 -8.97 -7.59
C GLY A 251 10.67 -8.68 -9.07
N VAL A 252 10.86 -7.40 -9.45
CA VAL A 252 11.22 -6.99 -10.82
C VAL A 252 12.52 -6.17 -10.88
N ASP A 253 13.31 -6.20 -9.80
CA ASP A 253 14.55 -5.43 -9.66
C ASP A 253 15.75 -6.02 -10.43
N ASP A 254 15.54 -7.11 -11.14
CA ASP A 254 16.46 -7.66 -12.12
C ASP A 254 16.49 -6.88 -13.45
N HIS A 255 15.42 -6.09 -13.73
CA HIS A 255 15.32 -5.28 -14.95
C HIS A 255 14.66 -3.91 -14.75
N LYS A 256 14.17 -3.57 -13.55
CA LYS A 256 13.50 -2.30 -13.20
C LYS A 256 14.17 -1.58 -12.03
N GLY A 257 13.90 -0.28 -11.91
CA GLY A 257 14.26 0.53 -10.74
C GLY A 257 15.68 1.08 -10.74
N LYS A 258 16.51 0.80 -11.75
CA LYS A 258 17.89 1.26 -11.84
C LYS A 258 18.25 1.71 -13.26
N LEU A 259 19.15 2.69 -13.35
CA LEU A 259 19.76 3.11 -14.63
C LEU A 259 21.05 2.34 -14.85
N LEU A 260 20.93 1.07 -15.23
CA LEU A 260 22.08 0.19 -15.49
C LEU A 260 21.94 -0.45 -16.88
N LYS A 261 23.09 -0.86 -17.45
CA LYS A 261 23.11 -1.58 -18.73
C LYS A 261 22.31 -2.89 -18.60
N GLY A 262 21.31 -3.07 -19.46
CA GLY A 262 20.43 -4.24 -19.47
C GLY A 262 19.13 -4.05 -18.70
N TYR A 263 18.96 -2.91 -18.01
CA TYR A 263 17.71 -2.52 -17.40
C TYR A 263 16.84 -1.76 -18.39
N ASP A 264 15.53 -1.74 -18.13
CA ASP A 264 14.59 -0.95 -18.91
C ASP A 264 14.82 0.55 -18.70
N ALA A 265 14.74 1.32 -19.77
CA ALA A 265 14.91 2.77 -19.73
C ALA A 265 13.56 3.46 -19.46
N ASP A 266 12.96 3.14 -18.33
CA ASP A 266 11.75 3.82 -17.83
C ASP A 266 12.17 5.12 -17.12
N LEU A 267 11.98 6.28 -17.78
CA LEU A 267 12.43 7.59 -17.31
C LEU A 267 11.25 8.56 -17.13
#